data_35feaa9699cb1a99365ab7359aa22663
#
_entry.id   35feaa9699cb1a99365ab7359aa22663
#
_cell.length_a   1.000
_cell.length_b   1.000
_cell.length_c   1.000
_cell.angle_alpha   90.00
_cell.angle_beta   90.00
_cell.angle_gamma   90.00
#
_symmetry.space_group_name_H-M   'P 1'
#
loop_
_entity.id
_entity.type
_entity.pdbx_description
1 polymer ?
#
loop_
_entity_poly.entity_id
_entity_poly.type
_entity_poly.pdbx_seq_one_letter_code
_entity_poly.pdbx_strand_id
1 'polypeptide(L)'
;MRELKYKCTLDTDVVLSTSSATEGEQQTLDFIPGNNFLGIVASWLYGELTSEESWLLFHSGKARFGDAHPLVCGCRSLRVPAAWHYPKLTGLAGGCYVYHRLPDVLDENLKNLQLKQCRTGFYAFLADGTAVEAAVCKNFTIKSAYDRMRRCSRDAMMYGYESLAAGSDFGFTIEVDDDVPHELAERLVSALVGRRHIGRSRTAQYGQVSISKSEFEEAHTVEPAGRLLTIYADSRLIFHDEESGMPTLRPEASQFKLPEGSKVHWEKSQVRTFRYAPWNAKRQAFDTDRMGFEKGSVFVVECPAGQMPESGYVGAYNAEGFGRVIVNPSFLEADAQGMAICSVGKTQDPSHAQRAERKTEESGSLLVSYLKRCRLEDARKNNIYEVVNDFVGRYGGRFKGRAFASQWGTIRSIANAHSDGQELMSLLFDGPKAYLTHGVAKEKWEERGRLSLFKNFCRDQSAEDLQLVLVDLASEMAKNADKGGSNNSDEAICAVSEVYFCK
;
A
#
# COMPACT_ATOMS: atom_id res chain seq x y z
N MET A 1 17.62 -29.15 -8.11
CA MET A 1 16.76 -28.13 -7.49
C MET A 1 15.76 -27.60 -8.52
N ARG A 2 14.47 -27.53 -8.17
CA ARG A 2 13.39 -27.01 -9.04
C ARG A 2 13.02 -25.61 -8.57
N GLU A 3 13.04 -24.66 -9.49
CA GLU A 3 12.63 -23.28 -9.24
C GLU A 3 11.24 -23.05 -9.86
N LEU A 4 10.30 -22.59 -9.06
CA LEU A 4 8.90 -22.41 -9.43
C LEU A 4 8.54 -20.93 -9.24
N LYS A 5 8.31 -20.21 -10.34
CA LYS A 5 7.99 -18.77 -10.34
C LYS A 5 6.50 -18.51 -10.37
N TYR A 6 6.06 -17.58 -9.54
CA TYR A 6 4.66 -17.24 -9.36
C TYR A 6 4.44 -15.74 -9.33
N LYS A 7 3.26 -15.34 -9.79
CA LYS A 7 2.70 -14.01 -9.62
C LYS A 7 1.54 -14.05 -8.64
N CYS A 8 1.56 -13.13 -7.69
CA CYS A 8 0.48 -12.86 -6.74
C CYS A 8 -0.15 -11.51 -7.08
N THR A 9 -1.38 -11.52 -7.59
CA THR A 9 -2.18 -10.32 -7.87
C THR A 9 -3.11 -10.06 -6.69
N LEU A 10 -3.13 -8.83 -6.18
CA LEU A 10 -4.01 -8.44 -5.08
C LEU A 10 -5.42 -8.17 -5.63
N ASP A 11 -6.38 -9.06 -5.36
CA ASP A 11 -7.78 -8.88 -5.77
C ASP A 11 -8.51 -7.85 -4.90
N THR A 12 -8.13 -7.76 -3.63
CA THR A 12 -8.55 -6.74 -2.67
C THR A 12 -7.34 -6.15 -1.99
N ASP A 13 -7.52 -5.06 -1.25
CA ASP A 13 -6.46 -4.51 -0.41
C ASP A 13 -5.92 -5.54 0.59
N VAL A 14 -4.62 -5.50 0.86
CA VAL A 14 -3.95 -6.47 1.73
C VAL A 14 -3.22 -5.77 2.86
N VAL A 15 -3.49 -6.18 4.11
CA VAL A 15 -2.83 -5.65 5.32
C VAL A 15 -1.80 -6.65 5.82
N LEU A 16 -0.51 -6.27 5.78
CA LEU A 16 0.63 -7.05 6.26
C LEU A 16 1.34 -6.23 7.34
N SER A 17 0.91 -6.35 8.59
CA SER A 17 1.40 -5.50 9.69
C SER A 17 2.92 -5.58 9.85
N THR A 18 3.57 -4.42 9.95
CA THR A 18 5.02 -4.31 10.19
C THR A 18 5.40 -4.66 11.62
N SER A 19 4.47 -4.48 12.56
CA SER A 19 4.67 -4.72 13.98
C SER A 19 3.47 -5.44 14.61
N SER A 20 3.67 -5.99 15.80
CA SER A 20 2.62 -6.61 16.62
C SER A 20 1.74 -5.60 17.36
N ALA A 21 2.05 -4.31 17.30
CA ALA A 21 1.28 -3.27 17.96
C ALA A 21 -0.20 -3.31 17.51
N THR A 22 -1.11 -3.19 18.46
CA THR A 22 -2.57 -3.23 18.22
C THR A 22 -3.23 -1.88 18.39
N GLU A 23 -2.51 -0.89 18.87
CA GLU A 23 -3.00 0.47 19.13
C GLU A 23 -2.48 1.46 18.08
N GLY A 24 -3.33 2.37 17.66
CA GLY A 24 -2.99 3.44 16.74
C GLY A 24 -3.00 3.04 15.26
N GLU A 25 -2.07 3.58 14.51
CA GLU A 25 -1.91 3.34 13.07
C GLU A 25 -1.15 2.03 12.81
N GLN A 26 -1.77 1.14 12.02
CA GLN A 26 -1.17 -0.11 11.58
C GLN A 26 -0.52 0.09 10.21
N GLN A 27 0.81 0.17 10.19
CA GLN A 27 1.57 0.24 8.94
C GLN A 27 1.68 -1.13 8.28
N THR A 28 1.65 -1.17 6.94
CA THR A 28 1.83 -2.39 6.16
C THR A 28 3.24 -2.49 5.58
N LEU A 29 3.71 -3.73 5.40
CA LEU A 29 4.94 -4.01 4.67
C LEU A 29 4.81 -3.59 3.19
N ASP A 30 5.96 -3.37 2.54
CA ASP A 30 6.04 -3.03 1.11
C ASP A 30 6.20 -4.27 0.22
N PHE A 31 6.16 -5.47 0.79
CA PHE A 31 6.34 -6.77 0.15
C PHE A 31 5.49 -7.82 0.86
N ILE A 32 5.30 -8.98 0.24
CA ILE A 32 4.59 -10.10 0.87
C ILE A 32 5.62 -11.12 1.37
N PRO A 33 5.75 -11.34 2.69
CA PRO A 33 6.68 -12.31 3.23
C PRO A 33 6.35 -13.75 2.80
N GLY A 34 7.36 -14.55 2.53
CA GLY A 34 7.25 -15.95 2.10
C GLY A 34 6.46 -16.85 3.05
N ASN A 35 6.48 -16.54 4.35
CA ASN A 35 5.68 -17.27 5.33
C ASN A 35 4.16 -17.18 5.11
N ASN A 36 3.66 -16.17 4.35
CA ASN A 36 2.26 -16.12 3.96
C ASN A 36 1.92 -17.22 2.96
N PHE A 37 2.80 -17.50 2.00
CA PHE A 37 2.64 -18.57 1.02
C PHE A 37 2.81 -19.96 1.66
N LEU A 38 3.81 -20.11 2.54
CA LEU A 38 3.94 -21.29 3.38
C LEU A 38 2.66 -21.52 4.18
N GLY A 39 2.10 -20.49 4.81
CA GLY A 39 0.86 -20.57 5.57
C GLY A 39 -0.36 -20.97 4.74
N ILE A 40 -0.46 -20.54 3.47
CA ILE A 40 -1.50 -21.01 2.54
C ILE A 40 -1.37 -22.51 2.34
N VAL A 41 -0.19 -22.98 1.92
CA VAL A 41 0.04 -24.40 1.63
C VAL A 41 -0.19 -25.26 2.89
N ALA A 42 0.34 -24.83 4.04
CA ALA A 42 0.15 -25.52 5.30
C ALA A 42 -1.33 -25.60 5.72
N SER A 43 -2.11 -24.55 5.48
CA SER A 43 -3.55 -24.56 5.82
C SER A 43 -4.35 -25.60 5.03
N TRP A 44 -3.88 -26.01 3.86
CA TRP A 44 -4.53 -27.00 3.01
C TRP A 44 -3.97 -28.39 3.20
N LEU A 45 -2.65 -28.53 3.35
CA LEU A 45 -1.99 -29.84 3.30
C LEU A 45 -1.59 -30.38 4.66
N TYR A 46 -1.32 -29.54 5.67
CA TYR A 46 -0.68 -29.97 6.91
C TYR A 46 -1.41 -31.12 7.64
N GLY A 47 -2.75 -31.14 7.58
CA GLY A 47 -3.57 -32.18 8.18
C GLY A 47 -3.67 -33.49 7.38
N GLU A 48 -3.25 -33.48 6.11
CA GLU A 48 -3.34 -34.58 5.16
C GLU A 48 -1.99 -35.30 4.93
N LEU A 49 -0.90 -34.65 5.39
CA LEU A 49 0.46 -35.10 5.19
C LEU A 49 0.89 -36.04 6.32
N THR A 50 1.73 -37.00 5.99
CA THR A 50 2.49 -37.77 6.98
C THR A 50 3.48 -36.87 7.71
N SER A 51 3.99 -37.29 8.85
CA SER A 51 5.00 -36.55 9.60
C SER A 51 6.27 -36.27 8.78
N GLU A 52 6.67 -37.25 7.96
CA GLU A 52 7.85 -37.15 7.10
C GLU A 52 7.63 -36.15 5.96
N GLU A 53 6.51 -36.22 5.24
CA GLU A 53 6.13 -35.24 4.19
C GLU A 53 6.00 -33.80 4.75
N SER A 54 5.37 -33.71 5.93
CA SER A 54 5.23 -32.40 6.62
C SER A 54 6.59 -31.83 7.01
N TRP A 55 7.51 -32.68 7.50
CA TRP A 55 8.88 -32.26 7.78
C TRP A 55 9.60 -31.76 6.52
N LEU A 56 9.50 -32.49 5.40
CA LEU A 56 10.14 -32.13 4.14
C LEU A 56 9.66 -30.79 3.62
N LEU A 57 8.34 -30.52 3.63
CA LEU A 57 7.78 -29.29 3.06
C LEU A 57 7.94 -28.06 3.95
N PHE A 58 7.80 -28.22 5.27
CA PHE A 58 7.63 -27.04 6.14
C PHE A 58 8.77 -26.80 7.13
N HIS A 59 9.62 -27.81 7.39
CA HIS A 59 10.59 -27.74 8.49
C HIS A 59 12.03 -28.02 8.08
N SER A 60 12.25 -28.81 7.04
CA SER A 60 13.61 -29.23 6.63
C SER A 60 14.42 -28.13 5.93
N GLY A 61 13.76 -27.08 5.41
CA GLY A 61 14.38 -26.09 4.52
C GLY A 61 14.58 -26.57 3.08
N LYS A 62 14.07 -27.76 2.70
CA LYS A 62 14.15 -28.30 1.34
C LYS A 62 13.10 -27.73 0.40
N ALA A 63 12.00 -27.18 0.92
CA ALA A 63 11.08 -26.30 0.22
C ALA A 63 11.18 -24.92 0.84
N ARG A 64 11.50 -23.91 0.01
CA ARG A 64 11.77 -22.54 0.43
C ARG A 64 10.78 -21.59 -0.26
N PHE A 65 9.95 -20.92 0.54
CA PHE A 65 8.92 -20.03 0.07
C PHE A 65 9.46 -18.58 0.06
N GLY A 66 9.89 -18.10 -1.10
CA GLY A 66 10.50 -16.77 -1.24
C GLY A 66 9.53 -15.62 -0.99
N ASP A 67 10.07 -14.47 -0.61
CA ASP A 67 9.33 -13.22 -0.48
C ASP A 67 8.83 -12.73 -1.84
N ALA A 68 7.57 -12.26 -1.90
CA ALA A 68 7.06 -11.63 -3.10
C ALA A 68 7.36 -10.12 -3.11
N HIS A 69 7.99 -9.67 -4.17
CA HIS A 69 8.33 -8.28 -4.41
C HIS A 69 7.52 -7.71 -5.58
N PRO A 70 7.30 -6.38 -5.64
CA PRO A 70 6.58 -5.76 -6.74
C PRO A 70 7.15 -6.15 -8.10
N LEU A 71 6.27 -6.43 -9.07
CA LEU A 71 6.63 -6.67 -10.46
C LEU A 71 6.51 -5.38 -11.26
N VAL A 72 7.56 -5.03 -12.00
CA VAL A 72 7.58 -3.89 -12.91
C VAL A 72 8.38 -4.24 -14.16
N CYS A 73 7.88 -3.86 -15.34
CA CYS A 73 8.52 -4.15 -16.64
C CYS A 73 8.85 -5.63 -16.86
N GLY A 74 8.08 -6.58 -16.31
CA GLY A 74 8.34 -8.01 -16.42
C GLY A 74 9.45 -8.54 -15.48
N CYS A 75 10.03 -7.68 -14.64
CA CYS A 75 11.09 -8.03 -13.69
C CYS A 75 10.59 -8.03 -12.25
N ARG A 76 11.11 -8.94 -11.44
CA ARG A 76 10.95 -8.92 -9.99
C ARG A 76 11.86 -7.86 -9.40
N SER A 77 11.28 -6.85 -8.76
CA SER A 77 12.06 -5.78 -8.13
C SER A 77 12.74 -6.24 -6.84
N LEU A 78 13.83 -5.56 -6.48
CA LEU A 78 14.60 -5.80 -5.28
C LEU A 78 14.58 -4.57 -4.37
N ARG A 79 14.73 -4.76 -3.07
CA ARG A 79 14.86 -3.66 -2.12
C ARG A 79 16.10 -2.85 -2.44
N VAL A 80 16.01 -1.51 -2.34
CA VAL A 80 17.17 -0.65 -2.57
C VAL A 80 18.38 -1.08 -1.74
N PRO A 81 19.57 -1.25 -2.36
CA PRO A 81 20.77 -1.65 -1.65
C PRO A 81 21.16 -0.65 -0.56
N ALA A 82 21.57 -1.14 0.61
CA ALA A 82 22.03 -0.28 1.69
C ALA A 82 23.34 0.46 1.35
N ALA A 83 24.08 -0.05 0.36
CA ALA A 83 25.29 0.57 -0.15
C ALA A 83 25.04 1.77 -1.07
N TRP A 84 23.80 2.01 -1.51
CA TRP A 84 23.48 3.11 -2.41
C TRP A 84 23.31 4.44 -1.69
N HIS A 85 24.05 5.45 -2.16
CA HIS A 85 24.02 6.82 -1.66
C HIS A 85 23.84 7.81 -2.81
N TYR A 86 23.13 8.89 -2.58
CA TYR A 86 22.90 9.95 -3.58
C TYR A 86 23.19 11.33 -3.00
N PRO A 87 23.55 12.32 -3.85
CA PRO A 87 23.75 13.69 -3.40
C PRO A 87 22.44 14.30 -2.88
N LYS A 88 22.50 14.92 -1.70
CA LYS A 88 21.32 15.45 -1.02
C LYS A 88 20.52 16.48 -1.86
N LEU A 89 21.21 17.31 -2.64
CA LEU A 89 20.60 18.39 -3.39
C LEU A 89 19.99 17.94 -4.74
N THR A 90 20.62 16.98 -5.42
CA THR A 90 20.19 16.53 -6.77
C THR A 90 19.34 15.26 -6.73
N GLY A 91 19.27 14.59 -5.59
CA GLY A 91 18.59 13.31 -5.47
C GLY A 91 19.23 12.21 -6.33
N LEU A 92 18.49 11.16 -6.63
CA LEU A 92 18.96 10.03 -7.47
C LEU A 92 19.29 10.47 -8.91
N ALA A 93 18.72 11.56 -9.40
CA ALA A 93 19.02 12.11 -10.73
C ALA A 93 20.47 12.61 -10.85
N GLY A 94 21.13 12.93 -9.74
CA GLY A 94 22.55 13.33 -9.69
C GLY A 94 23.53 12.17 -9.67
N GLY A 95 23.07 10.94 -9.89
CA GLY A 95 23.87 9.72 -9.83
C GLY A 95 23.74 8.99 -8.49
N CYS A 96 24.04 7.70 -8.51
CA CYS A 96 24.01 6.84 -7.34
C CYS A 96 25.41 6.30 -7.05
N TYR A 97 25.92 6.57 -5.86
CA TYR A 97 27.23 6.16 -5.40
C TYR A 97 27.13 4.85 -4.62
N VAL A 98 28.04 3.91 -4.89
CA VAL A 98 28.15 2.64 -4.15
C VAL A 98 29.19 2.80 -3.04
N TYR A 99 28.75 2.86 -1.80
CA TYR A 99 29.55 3.27 -0.64
C TYR A 99 30.86 2.45 -0.47
N HIS A 100 30.80 1.14 -0.62
CA HIS A 100 31.99 0.29 -0.46
C HIS A 100 33.02 0.41 -1.61
N ARG A 101 32.68 1.14 -2.68
CA ARG A 101 33.58 1.49 -3.80
C ARG A 101 34.15 2.91 -3.66
N LEU A 102 33.62 3.72 -2.75
CA LEU A 102 34.17 5.05 -2.51
C LEU A 102 35.58 4.93 -1.94
N PRO A 103 36.51 5.88 -2.29
CA PRO A 103 37.83 5.90 -1.73
C PRO A 103 37.80 6.07 -0.19
N ASP A 104 38.74 5.47 0.52
CA ASP A 104 38.82 5.52 1.98
C ASP A 104 38.92 6.96 2.49
N VAL A 105 39.58 7.83 1.72
CA VAL A 105 39.58 9.28 1.95
C VAL A 105 38.75 9.94 0.86
N LEU A 106 37.58 10.44 1.23
CA LEU A 106 36.74 11.20 0.31
C LEU A 106 37.43 12.50 -0.07
N ASP A 107 37.55 12.79 -1.36
CA ASP A 107 37.99 14.09 -1.86
C ASP A 107 37.01 15.20 -1.47
N GLU A 108 37.44 16.47 -1.62
CA GLU A 108 36.58 17.62 -1.26
C GLU A 108 35.31 17.70 -2.06
N ASN A 109 35.33 17.26 -3.33
CA ASN A 109 34.16 17.25 -4.20
C ASN A 109 33.08 16.30 -3.67
N LEU A 110 33.47 15.07 -3.30
CA LEU A 110 32.56 14.09 -2.73
C LEU A 110 32.03 14.50 -1.35
N LYS A 111 32.87 15.13 -0.52
CA LYS A 111 32.44 15.69 0.78
C LYS A 111 31.38 16.77 0.59
N ASN A 112 31.55 17.65 -0.41
CA ASN A 112 30.62 18.74 -0.70
C ASN A 112 29.24 18.26 -1.20
N LEU A 113 29.14 17.07 -1.79
CA LEU A 113 27.88 16.49 -2.25
C LEU A 113 26.93 16.08 -1.12
N GLN A 114 27.41 15.95 0.12
CA GLN A 114 26.61 15.52 1.27
C GLN A 114 25.81 14.25 0.97
N LEU A 115 26.49 13.15 0.70
CA LEU A 115 25.88 11.88 0.32
C LEU A 115 24.88 11.40 1.38
N LYS A 116 23.68 11.04 0.92
CA LYS A 116 22.57 10.49 1.72
C LYS A 116 22.24 9.08 1.27
N GLN A 117 22.13 8.13 2.23
CA GLN A 117 21.78 6.75 1.94
C GLN A 117 20.37 6.63 1.36
N CYS A 118 20.18 5.82 0.31
CA CYS A 118 18.88 5.37 -0.17
C CYS A 118 18.29 4.38 0.85
N ARG A 119 17.14 4.73 1.45
CA ARG A 119 16.58 3.94 2.57
C ARG A 119 15.32 3.15 2.18
N THR A 120 14.58 3.62 1.21
CA THR A 120 13.25 3.09 0.85
C THR A 120 13.17 2.85 -0.66
N GLY A 121 12.22 2.02 -1.06
CA GLY A 121 11.93 1.72 -2.45
C GLY A 121 12.37 0.32 -2.87
N PHE A 122 11.73 -0.13 -3.94
CA PHE A 122 12.07 -1.34 -4.68
C PHE A 122 12.46 -0.93 -6.10
N TYR A 123 13.42 -1.62 -6.68
CA TYR A 123 13.93 -1.33 -8.02
C TYR A 123 14.02 -2.61 -8.83
N ALA A 124 13.53 -2.58 -10.06
CA ALA A 124 13.82 -3.60 -11.06
C ALA A 124 15.10 -3.22 -11.81
N PHE A 125 15.97 -4.17 -11.97
CA PHE A 125 17.26 -4.00 -12.66
C PHE A 125 17.15 -4.66 -14.03
N LEU A 126 17.05 -3.82 -15.06
CA LEU A 126 16.87 -4.27 -16.43
C LEU A 126 18.20 -4.68 -17.07
N ALA A 127 18.14 -5.49 -18.13
CA ALA A 127 19.31 -5.98 -18.84
C ALA A 127 20.16 -4.87 -19.48
N ASP A 128 19.58 -3.70 -19.74
CA ASP A 128 20.27 -2.52 -20.30
C ASP A 128 21.04 -1.71 -19.22
N GLY A 129 21.08 -2.18 -17.98
CA GLY A 129 21.71 -1.49 -16.86
C GLY A 129 20.86 -0.37 -16.25
N THR A 130 19.59 -0.25 -16.62
CA THR A 130 18.68 0.73 -16.03
C THR A 130 18.01 0.16 -14.79
N ALA A 131 17.97 0.94 -13.72
CA ALA A 131 17.16 0.66 -12.53
C ALA A 131 15.82 1.41 -12.61
N VAL A 132 14.71 0.70 -12.54
CA VAL A 132 13.37 1.28 -12.56
C VAL A 132 12.73 1.12 -11.17
N GLU A 133 12.30 2.23 -10.59
CA GLU A 133 11.62 2.19 -9.30
C GLU A 133 10.25 1.52 -9.43
N ALA A 134 9.98 0.53 -8.59
CA ALA A 134 8.68 -0.12 -8.48
C ALA A 134 7.85 0.59 -7.41
N ALA A 135 6.87 1.36 -7.83
CA ALA A 135 5.97 2.05 -6.91
C ALA A 135 5.08 1.04 -6.16
N VAL A 136 5.11 1.09 -4.84
CA VAL A 136 4.21 0.31 -3.98
C VAL A 136 3.04 1.20 -3.59
N CYS A 137 1.90 0.99 -4.25
CA CYS A 137 0.69 1.74 -3.94
C CYS A 137 0.09 1.27 -2.61
N LYS A 138 -0.21 2.21 -1.73
CA LYS A 138 -0.82 1.95 -0.43
C LYS A 138 -2.08 2.78 -0.23
N ASN A 139 -3.06 2.19 0.44
CA ASN A 139 -4.29 2.84 0.87
C ASN A 139 -4.29 2.96 2.38
N PHE A 140 -4.93 4.00 2.90
CA PHE A 140 -5.13 4.17 4.33
C PHE A 140 -6.61 4.26 4.64
N THR A 141 -7.09 3.45 5.59
CA THR A 141 -8.50 3.38 5.96
C THR A 141 -8.65 3.50 7.47
N ILE A 142 -9.43 4.48 7.92
CA ILE A 142 -9.79 4.62 9.33
C ILE A 142 -11.06 3.81 9.61
N LYS A 143 -11.05 3.05 10.68
CA LYS A 143 -12.17 2.25 11.18
C LYS A 143 -12.50 2.61 12.61
N SER A 144 -13.77 2.50 12.97
CA SER A 144 -14.22 2.62 14.35
C SER A 144 -14.96 1.37 14.76
N ALA A 145 -14.80 0.96 16.02
CA ALA A 145 -15.63 -0.09 16.58
C ALA A 145 -17.05 0.47 16.81
N TYR A 146 -18.07 -0.30 16.40
CA TYR A 146 -19.46 0.08 16.53
C TYR A 146 -20.05 -0.46 17.84
N ASP A 147 -20.65 0.43 18.63
CA ASP A 147 -21.44 0.05 19.80
C ASP A 147 -22.90 -0.20 19.39
N ARG A 148 -23.30 -1.47 19.39
CA ARG A 148 -24.64 -1.90 18.99
C ARG A 148 -25.75 -1.38 19.91
N MET A 149 -25.45 -1.19 21.19
CA MET A 149 -26.42 -0.72 22.19
C MET A 149 -26.66 0.79 22.06
N ARG A 150 -25.58 1.56 21.90
CA ARG A 150 -25.64 3.02 21.73
C ARG A 150 -25.88 3.46 20.29
N ARG A 151 -25.75 2.55 19.31
CA ARG A 151 -25.84 2.82 17.86
C ARG A 151 -24.92 3.93 17.37
N CYS A 152 -23.73 4.03 17.96
CA CYS A 152 -22.69 5.00 17.60
C CYS A 152 -21.31 4.36 17.57
N SER A 153 -20.28 5.10 17.16
CA SER A 153 -18.89 4.69 17.33
C SER A 153 -18.56 4.57 18.81
N ARG A 154 -17.82 3.54 19.17
CA ARG A 154 -17.33 3.32 20.53
C ARG A 154 -16.22 4.31 20.83
N ASP A 155 -16.30 4.99 21.96
CA ASP A 155 -15.31 5.98 22.38
C ASP A 155 -13.91 5.38 22.47
N ALA A 156 -12.90 6.12 22.03
CA ALA A 156 -11.49 5.76 22.01
C ALA A 156 -11.15 4.47 21.21
N MET A 157 -12.04 3.98 20.33
CA MET A 157 -11.83 2.77 19.54
C MET A 157 -11.79 3.06 18.03
N MET A 158 -11.07 4.10 17.64
CA MET A 158 -10.71 4.35 16.25
C MET A 158 -9.31 3.78 15.99
N TYR A 159 -9.14 3.12 14.84
CA TYR A 159 -7.85 2.58 14.41
C TYR A 159 -7.70 2.71 12.89
N GLY A 160 -6.46 2.93 12.45
CA GLY A 160 -6.12 3.05 11.05
C GLY A 160 -5.43 1.78 10.52
N TYR A 161 -5.81 1.35 9.33
CA TYR A 161 -5.09 0.35 8.57
C TYR A 161 -4.48 0.97 7.32
N GLU A 162 -3.16 0.89 7.22
CA GLU A 162 -2.46 1.00 5.94
C GLU A 162 -2.51 -0.38 5.26
N SER A 163 -2.77 -0.42 3.97
CA SER A 163 -2.90 -1.64 3.16
C SER A 163 -2.19 -1.49 1.82
N LEU A 164 -1.67 -2.59 1.28
CA LEU A 164 -1.26 -2.65 -0.11
C LEU A 164 -2.50 -2.56 -1.00
N ALA A 165 -2.46 -1.73 -2.03
CA ALA A 165 -3.60 -1.45 -2.89
C ALA A 165 -3.95 -2.64 -3.79
N ALA A 166 -5.24 -2.91 -3.95
CA ALA A 166 -5.76 -3.88 -4.90
C ALA A 166 -5.30 -3.58 -6.34
N GLY A 167 -5.10 -4.63 -7.14
CA GLY A 167 -4.60 -4.53 -8.51
C GLY A 167 -3.08 -4.53 -8.63
N SER A 168 -2.33 -4.53 -7.53
CA SER A 168 -0.87 -4.63 -7.53
C SER A 168 -0.42 -6.08 -7.77
N ASP A 169 0.64 -6.24 -8.55
CA ASP A 169 1.26 -7.53 -8.87
C ASP A 169 2.60 -7.69 -8.13
N PHE A 170 2.80 -8.87 -7.55
CA PHE A 170 4.02 -9.24 -6.83
C PHE A 170 4.57 -10.56 -7.36
N GLY A 171 5.88 -10.66 -7.62
CA GLY A 171 6.56 -11.87 -8.06
C GLY A 171 7.31 -12.56 -6.93
N PHE A 172 7.22 -13.88 -6.86
CA PHE A 172 7.98 -14.71 -5.92
C PHE A 172 8.35 -16.06 -6.50
N THR A 173 9.34 -16.68 -5.90
CA THR A 173 9.87 -17.97 -6.30
C THR A 173 9.75 -18.96 -5.13
N ILE A 174 9.36 -20.17 -5.43
CA ILE A 174 9.49 -21.32 -4.50
C ILE A 174 10.57 -22.23 -5.04
N GLU A 175 11.58 -22.48 -4.24
CA GLU A 175 12.64 -23.44 -4.55
C GLU A 175 12.37 -24.75 -3.83
N VAL A 176 12.46 -25.86 -4.57
CA VAL A 176 12.25 -27.22 -4.04
C VAL A 176 13.44 -28.09 -4.41
N ASP A 177 14.09 -28.67 -3.42
CA ASP A 177 15.23 -29.57 -3.65
C ASP A 177 14.80 -30.88 -4.33
N ASP A 178 15.74 -31.51 -5.01
CA ASP A 178 15.46 -32.74 -5.76
C ASP A 178 15.06 -33.93 -4.86
N ASP A 179 15.45 -33.88 -3.60
CA ASP A 179 15.06 -34.90 -2.58
C ASP A 179 13.56 -34.86 -2.22
N VAL A 180 12.87 -33.75 -2.55
CA VAL A 180 11.42 -33.67 -2.32
C VAL A 180 10.70 -34.41 -3.45
N PRO A 181 9.88 -35.43 -3.15
CA PRO A 181 9.16 -36.24 -4.15
C PRO A 181 8.35 -35.32 -5.10
N HIS A 182 8.34 -35.68 -6.39
CA HIS A 182 7.64 -34.89 -7.42
C HIS A 182 6.14 -34.72 -7.12
N GLU A 183 5.49 -35.82 -6.67
CA GLU A 183 4.08 -35.83 -6.30
C GLU A 183 3.78 -34.84 -5.15
N LEU A 184 4.68 -34.78 -4.15
CA LEU A 184 4.55 -33.83 -3.03
C LEU A 184 4.72 -32.39 -3.48
N ALA A 185 5.61 -32.12 -4.44
CA ALA A 185 5.75 -30.81 -5.03
C ALA A 185 4.52 -30.41 -5.88
N GLU A 186 3.88 -31.34 -6.58
CA GLU A 186 2.64 -31.07 -7.30
C GLU A 186 1.47 -30.75 -6.36
N ARG A 187 1.37 -31.47 -5.21
CA ARG A 187 0.41 -31.14 -4.17
C ARG A 187 0.62 -29.73 -3.61
N LEU A 188 1.89 -29.33 -3.39
CA LEU A 188 2.24 -27.94 -2.99
C LEU A 188 1.72 -26.94 -4.01
N VAL A 189 1.99 -27.14 -5.31
CA VAL A 189 1.54 -26.24 -6.39
C VAL A 189 0.01 -26.14 -6.41
N SER A 190 -0.68 -27.26 -6.30
CA SER A 190 -2.16 -27.33 -6.31
C SER A 190 -2.77 -26.61 -5.12
N ALA A 191 -2.15 -26.70 -3.95
CA ALA A 191 -2.58 -25.99 -2.74
C ALA A 191 -2.33 -24.47 -2.81
N LEU A 192 -1.30 -24.03 -3.56
CA LEU A 192 -0.89 -22.63 -3.66
C LEU A 192 -1.69 -21.85 -4.72
N VAL A 193 -1.82 -22.42 -5.93
CA VAL A 193 -2.38 -21.72 -7.11
C VAL A 193 -3.88 -21.47 -6.97
N GLY A 194 -4.35 -20.35 -7.53
CA GLY A 194 -5.75 -19.92 -7.53
C GLY A 194 -6.03 -18.79 -6.54
N ARG A 195 -7.31 -18.61 -6.19
CA ARG A 195 -7.73 -17.60 -5.22
C ARG A 195 -7.39 -18.02 -3.81
N ARG A 196 -6.71 -17.15 -3.07
CA ARG A 196 -6.24 -17.39 -1.72
C ARG A 196 -6.44 -16.17 -0.85
N HIS A 197 -6.17 -16.31 0.46
CA HIS A 197 -6.29 -15.20 1.42
C HIS A 197 -5.02 -15.09 2.24
N ILE A 198 -4.47 -13.88 2.33
CA ILE A 198 -3.27 -13.56 3.09
C ILE A 198 -3.49 -12.35 4.00
N GLY A 199 -2.60 -12.17 4.98
CA GLY A 199 -2.57 -11.00 5.84
C GLY A 199 -3.66 -10.96 6.90
N ARG A 200 -3.91 -9.75 7.42
CA ARG A 200 -4.84 -9.47 8.52
C ARG A 200 -6.24 -9.19 7.99
N SER A 201 -7.27 -9.47 8.80
CA SER A 201 -8.69 -9.24 8.47
C SER A 201 -9.15 -9.90 7.17
N ARG A 202 -8.52 -11.00 6.79
CA ARG A 202 -8.69 -11.73 5.52
C ARG A 202 -10.06 -12.37 5.31
N THR A 203 -10.85 -12.50 6.36
CA THR A 203 -12.19 -13.10 6.31
C THR A 203 -13.30 -12.09 6.08
N ALA A 204 -13.01 -10.79 6.17
CA ALA A 204 -14.02 -9.74 6.09
C ALA A 204 -13.89 -8.87 4.83
N GLN A 205 -12.81 -8.10 4.74
CA GLN A 205 -12.69 -7.04 3.72
C GLN A 205 -11.39 -7.10 2.93
N TYR A 206 -10.32 -7.64 3.54
CA TYR A 206 -8.96 -7.60 3.02
C TYR A 206 -8.45 -8.98 2.65
N GLY A 207 -7.33 -8.99 1.95
CA GLY A 207 -6.46 -10.14 1.86
C GLY A 207 -6.78 -11.14 0.76
N GLN A 208 -7.76 -10.90 -0.11
CA GLN A 208 -8.01 -11.78 -1.24
C GLN A 208 -6.97 -11.56 -2.32
N VAL A 209 -6.33 -12.65 -2.77
CA VAL A 209 -5.29 -12.64 -3.81
C VAL A 209 -5.51 -13.76 -4.79
N SER A 210 -5.04 -13.57 -6.02
CA SER A 210 -4.97 -14.60 -7.07
C SER A 210 -3.52 -14.96 -7.34
N ILE A 211 -3.15 -16.24 -7.16
CA ILE A 211 -1.80 -16.75 -7.39
C ILE A 211 -1.81 -17.60 -8.67
N SER A 212 -0.88 -17.29 -9.59
CA SER A 212 -0.71 -18.00 -10.86
C SER A 212 0.76 -18.26 -11.15
N LYS A 213 1.07 -19.30 -11.91
CA LYS A 213 2.42 -19.49 -12.46
C LYS A 213 2.74 -18.31 -13.38
N SER A 214 3.95 -17.84 -13.35
CA SER A 214 4.42 -16.70 -14.14
C SER A 214 5.91 -16.82 -14.39
N GLU A 215 6.37 -16.21 -15.47
CA GLU A 215 7.78 -15.99 -15.70
C GLU A 215 8.09 -14.51 -15.46
N PHE A 216 9.25 -14.24 -14.90
CA PHE A 216 9.78 -12.89 -14.72
C PHE A 216 11.31 -12.95 -14.69
N GLU A 217 11.93 -11.84 -15.05
CA GLU A 217 13.38 -11.69 -15.00
C GLU A 217 13.82 -11.35 -13.57
N GLU A 218 15.00 -11.83 -13.21
CA GLU A 218 15.70 -11.51 -11.98
C GLU A 218 16.96 -10.70 -12.27
N ALA A 219 17.54 -10.08 -11.26
CA ALA A 219 18.75 -9.30 -11.40
C ALA A 219 19.94 -10.17 -11.85
N HIS A 220 20.71 -9.67 -12.79
CA HIS A 220 21.89 -10.34 -13.29
C HIS A 220 23.04 -10.30 -12.29
N THR A 221 23.86 -11.34 -12.29
CA THR A 221 25.11 -11.41 -11.54
C THR A 221 26.30 -11.26 -12.51
N VAL A 222 27.42 -10.79 -12.01
CA VAL A 222 28.64 -10.57 -12.77
C VAL A 222 29.82 -11.29 -12.16
N GLU A 223 30.75 -11.72 -13.02
CA GLU A 223 31.99 -12.32 -12.56
C GLU A 223 32.85 -11.29 -11.81
N PRO A 224 33.45 -11.65 -10.69
CA PRO A 224 34.23 -10.72 -9.91
C PRO A 224 35.55 -10.35 -10.61
N ALA A 225 35.89 -9.07 -10.61
CA ALA A 225 37.17 -8.59 -11.13
C ALA A 225 38.38 -8.92 -10.22
N GLY A 226 38.16 -9.51 -9.03
CA GLY A 226 39.19 -9.80 -8.05
C GLY A 226 38.68 -10.71 -6.93
N ARG A 227 39.34 -10.62 -5.75
CA ARG A 227 39.01 -11.43 -4.57
C ARG A 227 37.82 -10.90 -3.77
N LEU A 228 37.50 -9.61 -3.95
CA LEU A 228 36.41 -8.97 -3.22
C LEU A 228 35.10 -9.18 -3.99
N LEU A 229 34.11 -9.72 -3.28
CA LEU A 229 32.76 -9.98 -3.75
C LEU A 229 31.76 -9.21 -2.92
N THR A 230 30.57 -9.02 -3.47
CA THR A 230 29.42 -8.50 -2.73
C THR A 230 28.35 -9.56 -2.55
N ILE A 231 27.77 -9.65 -1.35
CA ILE A 231 26.60 -10.48 -1.07
C ILE A 231 25.44 -9.53 -0.77
N TYR A 232 24.43 -9.58 -1.59
CA TYR A 232 23.22 -8.79 -1.44
C TYR A 232 22.13 -9.64 -0.79
N ALA A 233 21.49 -9.14 0.29
CA ALA A 233 20.38 -9.80 0.95
C ALA A 233 19.08 -9.54 0.18
N ASP A 234 18.63 -10.49 -0.63
CA ASP A 234 17.34 -10.43 -1.34
C ASP A 234 16.17 -10.61 -0.36
N SER A 235 16.31 -11.46 0.64
CA SER A 235 15.38 -11.59 1.75
C SER A 235 16.05 -11.22 3.08
N ARG A 236 15.27 -11.20 4.15
CA ARG A 236 15.80 -11.05 5.51
C ARG A 236 16.72 -12.21 5.89
N LEU A 237 17.83 -11.93 6.57
CA LEU A 237 18.79 -12.94 6.99
C LEU A 237 18.79 -13.06 8.50
N ILE A 238 18.72 -14.27 9.02
CA ILE A 238 18.82 -14.58 10.46
C ILE A 238 19.95 -15.58 10.65
N PHE A 239 20.87 -15.24 11.53
CA PHE A 239 21.96 -16.11 11.93
C PHE A 239 21.91 -16.33 13.42
N HIS A 240 22.36 -17.50 13.85
CA HIS A 240 22.51 -17.85 15.25
C HIS A 240 23.99 -18.13 15.52
N ASP A 241 24.46 -17.69 16.64
CA ASP A 241 25.77 -18.07 17.15
C ASP A 241 25.79 -19.57 17.45
N GLU A 242 26.83 -20.27 17.00
CA GLU A 242 26.87 -21.74 17.04
C GLU A 242 27.01 -22.29 18.49
N GLU A 243 27.65 -21.52 19.38
CA GLU A 243 27.87 -21.94 20.76
C GLU A 243 26.66 -21.65 21.65
N SER A 244 26.09 -20.45 21.53
CA SER A 244 25.00 -20.00 22.41
C SER A 244 23.61 -20.26 21.84
N GLY A 245 23.48 -20.50 20.52
CA GLY A 245 22.19 -20.60 19.82
C GLY A 245 21.42 -19.28 19.75
N MET A 246 22.00 -18.16 20.22
CA MET A 246 21.35 -16.85 20.21
C MET A 246 21.49 -16.16 18.85
N PRO A 247 20.51 -15.30 18.46
CA PRO A 247 20.64 -14.52 17.24
C PRO A 247 21.90 -13.66 17.26
N THR A 248 22.69 -13.67 16.17
CA THR A 248 23.90 -12.89 16.02
C THR A 248 23.82 -11.91 14.86
N LEU A 249 24.39 -10.72 15.04
CA LEU A 249 24.62 -9.72 14.00
C LEU A 249 26.11 -9.67 13.56
N ARG A 250 26.88 -10.69 13.92
CA ARG A 250 28.28 -10.88 13.53
C ARG A 250 28.51 -12.32 13.06
N PRO A 251 27.78 -12.78 12.01
CA PRO A 251 27.96 -14.13 11.48
C PRO A 251 29.38 -14.31 10.92
N GLU A 252 29.88 -15.53 11.03
CA GLU A 252 31.13 -15.93 10.44
C GLU A 252 31.01 -16.22 8.94
N ALA A 253 32.13 -16.29 8.23
CA ALA A 253 32.16 -16.57 6.80
C ALA A 253 31.53 -17.93 6.44
N SER A 254 31.71 -18.94 7.30
CA SER A 254 31.09 -20.28 7.21
C SER A 254 29.56 -20.23 7.15
N GLN A 255 28.93 -19.35 7.92
CA GLN A 255 27.48 -19.18 7.98
C GLN A 255 26.89 -18.56 6.68
N PHE A 256 27.70 -17.82 5.92
CA PHE A 256 27.38 -17.38 4.56
C PHE A 256 27.67 -18.47 3.49
N LYS A 257 28.07 -19.68 3.91
CA LYS A 257 28.50 -20.78 3.03
C LYS A 257 29.65 -20.40 2.11
N LEU A 258 30.54 -19.52 2.60
CA LEU A 258 31.73 -19.10 1.87
C LEU A 258 32.82 -20.19 1.92
N PRO A 259 33.68 -20.26 0.90
CA PRO A 259 34.85 -21.14 0.90
C PRO A 259 35.74 -20.92 2.13
N GLU A 260 36.44 -21.97 2.54
CA GLU A 260 37.38 -21.86 3.65
C GLU A 260 38.46 -20.83 3.37
N GLY A 261 38.86 -20.04 4.39
CA GLY A 261 39.77 -18.91 4.24
C GLY A 261 39.13 -17.59 3.77
N SER A 262 37.81 -17.56 3.56
CA SER A 262 37.07 -16.34 3.25
C SER A 262 36.95 -15.43 4.48
N LYS A 263 36.83 -14.13 4.24
CA LYS A 263 36.69 -13.10 5.30
C LYS A 263 35.55 -12.13 4.96
N VAL A 264 34.76 -11.77 5.98
CA VAL A 264 33.77 -10.70 5.87
C VAL A 264 34.42 -9.37 6.28
N HIS A 265 34.35 -8.39 5.37
CA HIS A 265 34.83 -7.03 5.58
C HIS A 265 33.71 -6.15 6.14
N TRP A 266 33.57 -6.15 7.47
CA TRP A 266 32.48 -5.42 8.13
C TRP A 266 32.59 -3.91 7.94
N GLU A 267 33.81 -3.36 7.84
CA GLU A 267 34.09 -1.95 7.60
C GLU A 267 33.61 -1.44 6.23
N LYS A 268 33.51 -2.34 5.26
CA LYS A 268 32.99 -2.05 3.89
C LYS A 268 31.53 -2.47 3.70
N SER A 269 31.01 -3.28 4.61
CA SER A 269 29.63 -3.78 4.53
C SER A 269 28.63 -2.71 4.97
N GLN A 270 27.52 -2.64 4.27
CA GLN A 270 26.41 -1.71 4.57
C GLN A 270 25.16 -2.50 4.90
N VAL A 271 24.80 -2.54 6.17
CA VAL A 271 23.72 -3.39 6.66
C VAL A 271 22.63 -2.60 7.36
N ARG A 272 21.43 -3.14 7.31
CA ARG A 272 20.26 -2.71 8.08
C ARG A 272 19.78 -3.88 8.90
N THR A 273 19.20 -3.63 10.05
CA THR A 273 18.68 -4.68 10.93
C THR A 273 17.16 -4.58 11.05
N PHE A 274 16.54 -5.70 11.39
CA PHE A 274 15.13 -5.78 11.70
C PHE A 274 14.89 -6.59 12.97
N ARG A 275 13.72 -6.39 13.56
CA ARG A 275 13.19 -7.20 14.66
C ARG A 275 11.69 -7.37 14.45
N TYR A 276 11.16 -8.56 14.62
CA TYR A 276 9.73 -8.81 14.58
C TYR A 276 9.38 -10.08 15.36
N ALA A 277 8.13 -10.15 15.82
CA ALA A 277 7.55 -11.36 16.41
C ALA A 277 6.59 -12.00 15.40
N PRO A 278 6.82 -13.25 14.97
CA PRO A 278 5.91 -13.95 14.07
C PRO A 278 4.62 -14.33 14.79
N TRP A 279 3.48 -14.16 14.11
CA TRP A 279 2.19 -14.60 14.62
C TRP A 279 1.96 -16.08 14.36
N ASN A 280 1.68 -16.85 15.39
CA ASN A 280 1.32 -18.25 15.29
C ASN A 280 -0.21 -18.41 15.31
N ALA A 281 -0.80 -18.71 14.15
CA ALA A 281 -2.25 -18.80 14.00
C ALA A 281 -2.88 -19.95 14.82
N LYS A 282 -2.17 -21.07 15.05
CA LYS A 282 -2.66 -22.21 15.82
C LYS A 282 -2.67 -21.90 17.32
N ARG A 283 -1.63 -21.23 17.82
CA ARG A 283 -1.53 -20.83 19.23
C ARG A 283 -2.28 -19.53 19.54
N GLN A 284 -2.71 -18.78 18.52
CA GLN A 284 -3.32 -17.44 18.65
C GLN A 284 -2.46 -16.48 19.47
N ALA A 285 -1.14 -16.57 19.31
CA ALA A 285 -0.15 -15.78 20.04
C ALA A 285 1.07 -15.47 19.17
N PHE A 286 1.82 -14.45 19.56
CA PHE A 286 3.13 -14.18 18.97
C PHE A 286 4.18 -15.16 19.50
N ASP A 287 5.06 -15.59 18.62
CA ASP A 287 6.28 -16.34 18.97
C ASP A 287 7.37 -15.38 19.47
N THR A 288 8.50 -15.95 19.90
CA THR A 288 9.67 -15.17 20.31
C THR A 288 10.15 -14.24 19.21
N ASP A 289 10.65 -13.07 19.61
CA ASP A 289 11.21 -12.10 18.70
C ASP A 289 12.37 -12.68 17.87
N ARG A 290 12.33 -12.41 16.59
CA ARG A 290 13.41 -12.73 15.65
C ARG A 290 14.14 -11.45 15.27
N MET A 291 15.44 -11.50 15.20
CA MET A 291 16.32 -10.40 14.88
C MET A 291 17.33 -10.82 13.82
N GLY A 292 17.68 -9.92 12.90
CA GLY A 292 18.66 -10.21 11.86
C GLY A 292 18.89 -9.02 10.93
N PHE A 293 19.37 -9.29 9.72
CA PHE A 293 19.63 -8.28 8.70
C PHE A 293 18.41 -8.12 7.79
N GLU A 294 18.04 -6.85 7.56
CA GLU A 294 16.95 -6.50 6.66
C GLU A 294 17.38 -6.68 5.20
N LYS A 295 16.43 -7.00 4.33
CA LYS A 295 16.65 -7.08 2.89
C LYS A 295 17.25 -5.79 2.33
N GLY A 296 18.07 -5.92 1.30
CA GLY A 296 18.88 -4.82 0.78
C GLY A 296 20.19 -4.58 1.52
N SER A 297 20.49 -5.32 2.61
CA SER A 297 21.82 -5.30 3.23
C SER A 297 22.87 -5.83 2.26
N VAL A 298 24.06 -5.22 2.27
CA VAL A 298 25.16 -5.57 1.39
C VAL A 298 26.39 -5.91 2.24
N PHE A 299 26.91 -7.10 2.06
CA PHE A 299 28.13 -7.57 2.70
C PHE A 299 29.25 -7.59 1.69
N VAL A 300 30.41 -7.12 2.06
CA VAL A 300 31.64 -7.22 1.28
C VAL A 300 32.46 -8.36 1.85
N VAL A 301 32.79 -9.33 1.00
CA VAL A 301 33.53 -10.52 1.42
C VAL A 301 34.78 -10.71 0.55
N GLU A 302 35.82 -11.26 1.10
CA GLU A 302 37.00 -11.67 0.37
C GLU A 302 37.07 -13.19 0.34
N CYS A 303 37.12 -13.75 -0.88
CA CYS A 303 37.22 -15.18 -1.11
C CYS A 303 38.57 -15.55 -1.69
N PRO A 304 39.08 -16.78 -1.46
CA PRO A 304 40.28 -17.29 -2.13
C PRO A 304 40.12 -17.25 -3.65
N ALA A 305 41.23 -17.00 -4.37
CA ALA A 305 41.24 -16.88 -5.81
C ALA A 305 40.66 -18.16 -6.48
N GLY A 306 39.75 -17.95 -7.44
CA GLY A 306 39.09 -19.02 -8.21
C GLY A 306 38.00 -19.79 -7.48
N GLN A 307 37.61 -19.37 -6.27
CA GLN A 307 36.49 -19.96 -5.52
C GLN A 307 35.40 -18.88 -5.36
N MET A 308 34.31 -19.05 -6.09
CA MET A 308 33.15 -18.16 -6.03
C MET A 308 31.99 -18.86 -5.33
N PRO A 309 31.39 -18.27 -4.30
CA PRO A 309 30.18 -18.79 -3.69
C PRO A 309 29.00 -18.66 -4.66
N GLU A 310 28.04 -19.58 -4.56
CA GLU A 310 26.81 -19.51 -5.34
C GLU A 310 25.76 -18.65 -4.64
N SER A 311 24.90 -18.00 -5.45
CA SER A 311 23.68 -17.38 -4.93
C SER A 311 22.74 -18.48 -4.38
N GLY A 312 22.01 -18.17 -3.33
CA GLY A 312 21.13 -19.18 -2.72
C GLY A 312 20.67 -18.78 -1.33
N TYR A 313 20.53 -19.75 -0.44
CA TYR A 313 20.04 -19.54 0.91
C TYR A 313 21.10 -19.77 1.97
N VAL A 314 21.17 -18.85 2.92
CA VAL A 314 22.09 -18.87 4.07
C VAL A 314 21.32 -18.65 5.38
N GLY A 315 21.94 -19.01 6.52
CA GLY A 315 21.35 -18.81 7.83
C GLY A 315 20.10 -19.67 8.11
N ALA A 316 19.21 -19.17 8.96
CA ALA A 316 18.07 -19.90 9.50
C ALA A 316 16.73 -19.49 8.86
N TYR A 317 15.69 -20.31 9.08
CA TYR A 317 14.29 -20.11 8.64
C TYR A 317 14.10 -20.03 7.12
N ASN A 318 14.91 -20.74 6.34
CA ASN A 318 14.87 -20.71 4.88
C ASN A 318 13.49 -21.15 4.32
N ALA A 319 12.81 -22.12 4.95
CA ALA A 319 11.46 -22.53 4.54
C ALA A 319 10.46 -21.36 4.56
N GLU A 320 10.63 -20.40 5.48
CA GLU A 320 9.74 -19.24 5.63
C GLU A 320 10.11 -18.04 4.72
N GLY A 321 11.11 -18.20 3.83
CA GLY A 321 11.56 -17.16 2.91
C GLY A 321 12.75 -16.33 3.39
N PHE A 322 13.32 -16.64 4.55
CA PHE A 322 14.55 -15.99 5.02
C PHE A 322 15.77 -16.61 4.34
N GLY A 323 16.85 -15.84 4.27
CA GLY A 323 18.16 -16.36 3.92
C GLY A 323 18.56 -16.20 2.45
N ARG A 324 17.69 -15.78 1.54
CA ARG A 324 18.04 -15.66 0.12
C ARG A 324 19.04 -14.54 -0.10
N VAL A 325 20.16 -14.88 -0.77
CA VAL A 325 21.23 -13.95 -1.12
C VAL A 325 21.57 -14.05 -2.60
N ILE A 326 22.01 -12.91 -3.17
CA ILE A 326 22.53 -12.80 -4.52
C ILE A 326 24.01 -12.42 -4.41
N VAL A 327 24.87 -13.23 -5.02
CA VAL A 327 26.31 -12.99 -5.03
C VAL A 327 26.67 -12.13 -6.23
N ASN A 328 27.39 -11.08 -5.98
CA ASN A 328 27.97 -10.16 -6.96
C ASN A 328 26.95 -9.63 -8.02
N PRO A 329 25.81 -9.04 -7.56
CA PRO A 329 24.80 -8.54 -8.51
C PRO A 329 25.32 -7.33 -9.28
N SER A 330 24.96 -7.22 -10.56
CA SER A 330 25.41 -6.18 -11.48
C SER A 330 25.09 -4.75 -11.01
N PHE A 331 23.99 -4.56 -10.30
CA PHE A 331 23.60 -3.25 -9.77
C PHE A 331 24.47 -2.75 -8.58
N LEU A 332 25.40 -3.55 -8.10
CA LEU A 332 26.44 -3.14 -7.12
C LEU A 332 27.81 -2.89 -7.79
N GLU A 333 27.91 -3.05 -9.09
CA GLU A 333 29.08 -2.57 -9.83
C GLU A 333 29.15 -1.04 -9.80
N ALA A 334 30.36 -0.52 -9.82
CA ALA A 334 30.62 0.89 -9.85
C ALA A 334 31.91 1.19 -10.63
N ASP A 335 32.00 2.38 -11.18
CA ASP A 335 33.22 2.88 -11.81
C ASP A 335 34.36 3.12 -10.78
N ALA A 336 35.49 3.57 -11.25
CA ALA A 336 36.65 3.86 -10.41
C ALA A 336 36.41 4.96 -9.35
N GLN A 337 35.40 5.81 -9.57
CA GLN A 337 34.98 6.88 -8.66
C GLN A 337 33.91 6.42 -7.65
N GLY A 338 33.43 5.18 -7.75
CA GLY A 338 32.39 4.65 -6.89
C GLY A 338 30.96 4.99 -7.34
N MET A 339 30.78 5.48 -8.56
CA MET A 339 29.46 5.69 -9.16
C MET A 339 28.86 4.36 -9.61
N ALA A 340 27.58 4.15 -9.32
CA ALA A 340 26.86 3.01 -9.84
C ALA A 340 26.71 3.12 -11.37
N ILE A 341 26.89 2.00 -12.06
CA ILE A 341 26.80 1.92 -13.52
C ILE A 341 25.35 2.06 -14.00
N CYS A 342 24.38 1.56 -13.19
CA CYS A 342 22.97 1.64 -13.57
C CYS A 342 22.41 3.06 -13.43
N SER A 343 21.70 3.53 -14.45
CA SER A 343 20.93 4.76 -14.39
C SER A 343 19.57 4.50 -13.71
N VAL A 344 19.11 5.44 -12.90
CA VAL A 344 17.78 5.34 -12.29
C VAL A 344 16.75 5.98 -13.23
N GLY A 345 15.94 5.15 -13.89
CA GLY A 345 14.81 5.60 -14.70
C GLY A 345 13.68 6.14 -13.83
N LYS A 346 12.99 7.18 -14.29
CA LYS A 346 11.74 7.61 -13.66
C LYS A 346 10.68 6.55 -13.95
N THR A 347 10.03 6.06 -12.92
CA THR A 347 8.81 5.28 -13.05
C THR A 347 7.82 6.07 -13.90
N GLN A 348 7.31 5.48 -14.97
CA GLN A 348 6.01 5.91 -15.48
C GLN A 348 5.04 5.59 -14.36
N ASP A 349 4.49 6.62 -13.76
CA ASP A 349 3.56 6.54 -12.65
C ASP A 349 2.46 5.52 -12.97
N PRO A 350 2.36 4.37 -12.27
CA PRO A 350 1.31 3.40 -12.55
C PRO A 350 -0.04 3.91 -12.04
N SER A 351 -0.12 5.19 -11.62
CA SER A 351 -1.30 5.85 -11.09
C SER A 351 -2.52 5.79 -12.02
N HIS A 352 -2.33 5.36 -13.25
CA HIS A 352 -3.37 5.06 -14.22
C HIS A 352 -3.00 3.85 -15.11
N ALA A 353 -2.32 2.84 -14.59
CA ALA A 353 -2.62 1.51 -15.08
C ALA A 353 -4.12 1.39 -14.86
N GLN A 354 -4.85 1.70 -15.91
CA GLN A 354 -6.28 1.61 -16.04
C GLN A 354 -6.72 0.50 -15.11
N ARG A 355 -7.46 0.86 -14.05
CA ARG A 355 -8.41 -0.05 -13.46
C ARG A 355 -9.01 -0.73 -14.69
N ALA A 356 -8.41 -1.85 -15.08
CA ALA A 356 -8.93 -2.61 -16.21
C ALA A 356 -10.36 -2.77 -15.77
N GLU A 357 -11.26 -2.03 -16.42
CA GLU A 357 -12.67 -2.31 -16.31
C GLU A 357 -12.71 -3.78 -16.66
N ARG A 358 -12.68 -4.61 -15.61
CA ARG A 358 -13.02 -6.01 -15.77
C ARG A 358 -14.34 -5.93 -16.48
N LYS A 359 -14.35 -6.18 -17.78
CA LYS A 359 -15.57 -6.45 -18.51
C LYS A 359 -16.24 -7.53 -17.69
N THR A 360 -17.08 -7.09 -16.78
CA THR A 360 -17.99 -7.96 -16.05
C THR A 360 -18.83 -8.52 -17.18
N GLU A 361 -18.56 -9.75 -17.58
CA GLU A 361 -19.51 -10.50 -18.36
C GLU A 361 -20.84 -10.26 -17.66
N GLU A 362 -21.82 -9.79 -18.41
CA GLU A 362 -23.14 -9.52 -17.88
C GLU A 362 -23.72 -10.83 -17.36
N SER A 363 -23.34 -11.20 -16.16
CA SER A 363 -24.00 -12.27 -15.45
C SER A 363 -25.39 -11.73 -15.09
N GLY A 364 -26.44 -12.30 -15.63
CA GLY A 364 -27.84 -11.96 -15.33
C GLY A 364 -28.24 -12.26 -13.88
N SER A 365 -27.30 -12.22 -12.94
CA SER A 365 -27.52 -12.41 -11.52
C SER A 365 -28.30 -11.24 -10.94
N LEU A 366 -29.42 -11.54 -10.26
CA LEU A 366 -30.23 -10.58 -9.51
C LEU A 366 -29.38 -9.74 -8.53
N LEU A 367 -28.35 -10.35 -7.93
CA LEU A 367 -27.43 -9.66 -7.03
C LEU A 367 -26.60 -8.59 -7.76
N VAL A 368 -26.08 -8.89 -8.95
CA VAL A 368 -25.32 -7.93 -9.75
C VAL A 368 -26.19 -6.75 -10.16
N SER A 369 -27.43 -7.01 -10.57
CA SER A 369 -28.41 -5.98 -10.93
C SER A 369 -28.75 -5.10 -9.72
N TYR A 370 -28.93 -5.70 -8.54
CA TYR A 370 -29.14 -4.99 -7.28
C TYR A 370 -27.95 -4.09 -6.92
N LEU A 371 -26.72 -4.62 -6.98
CA LEU A 371 -25.52 -3.85 -6.67
C LEU A 371 -25.27 -2.69 -7.66
N LYS A 372 -25.56 -2.91 -8.96
CA LYS A 372 -25.53 -1.83 -9.97
C LYS A 372 -26.51 -0.71 -9.61
N ARG A 373 -27.74 -1.06 -9.20
CA ARG A 373 -28.73 -0.08 -8.76
C ARG A 373 -28.28 0.68 -7.53
N CYS A 374 -27.76 0.00 -6.49
CA CYS A 374 -27.22 0.67 -5.30
C CYS A 374 -26.11 1.65 -5.64
N ARG A 375 -25.18 1.28 -6.54
CA ARG A 375 -24.10 2.18 -6.99
C ARG A 375 -24.64 3.41 -7.71
N LEU A 376 -25.65 3.27 -8.55
CA LEU A 376 -26.28 4.41 -9.22
C LEU A 376 -26.99 5.34 -8.23
N GLU A 377 -27.69 4.76 -7.24
CA GLU A 377 -28.33 5.53 -6.17
C GLU A 377 -27.31 6.28 -5.30
N ASP A 378 -26.20 5.64 -4.96
CA ASP A 378 -25.13 6.29 -4.20
C ASP A 378 -24.41 7.39 -5.01
N ALA A 379 -24.15 7.16 -6.29
CA ALA A 379 -23.60 8.19 -7.18
C ALA A 379 -24.55 9.39 -7.29
N ARG A 380 -25.85 9.15 -7.40
CA ARG A 380 -26.89 10.19 -7.43
C ARG A 380 -26.89 11.02 -6.14
N LYS A 381 -26.86 10.38 -4.97
CA LYS A 381 -26.78 11.07 -3.67
C LYS A 381 -25.52 11.91 -3.52
N ASN A 382 -24.38 11.39 -3.95
CA ASN A 382 -23.11 12.12 -3.91
C ASN A 382 -23.16 13.37 -4.79
N ASN A 383 -23.73 13.27 -6.00
CA ASN A 383 -23.91 14.41 -6.89
C ASN A 383 -24.84 15.49 -6.27
N ILE A 384 -25.95 15.07 -5.66
CA ILE A 384 -26.87 15.98 -4.95
C ILE A 384 -26.11 16.71 -3.82
N TYR A 385 -25.33 15.97 -3.04
CA TYR A 385 -24.52 16.53 -1.95
C TYR A 385 -23.50 17.57 -2.46
N GLU A 386 -22.81 17.30 -3.56
CA GLU A 386 -21.87 18.24 -4.18
C GLU A 386 -22.58 19.53 -4.65
N VAL A 387 -23.70 19.39 -5.34
CA VAL A 387 -24.51 20.52 -5.83
C VAL A 387 -25.00 21.39 -4.66
N VAL A 388 -25.46 20.78 -3.59
CA VAL A 388 -25.91 21.47 -2.37
C VAL A 388 -24.78 22.22 -1.71
N ASN A 389 -23.62 21.56 -1.51
CA ASN A 389 -22.46 22.18 -0.89
C ASN A 389 -21.91 23.37 -1.71
N ASP A 390 -21.88 23.22 -3.03
CA ASP A 390 -21.46 24.30 -3.92
C ASP A 390 -22.38 25.53 -3.79
N PHE A 391 -23.68 25.33 -3.78
CA PHE A 391 -24.64 26.44 -3.57
C PHE A 391 -24.46 27.09 -2.19
N VAL A 392 -24.35 26.28 -1.13
CA VAL A 392 -24.16 26.80 0.25
C VAL A 392 -22.86 27.57 0.36
N GLY A 393 -21.76 27.05 -0.22
CA GLY A 393 -20.46 27.71 -0.22
C GLY A 393 -20.48 29.06 -0.96
N ARG A 394 -21.10 29.11 -2.14
CA ARG A 394 -21.13 30.34 -2.96
C ARG A 394 -22.14 31.37 -2.47
N TYR A 395 -23.30 30.93 -1.97
CA TYR A 395 -24.42 31.83 -1.75
C TYR A 395 -24.95 31.84 -0.31
N GLY A 396 -24.51 30.95 0.58
CA GLY A 396 -25.01 30.83 1.96
C GLY A 396 -24.91 32.14 2.73
N GLY A 397 -23.86 32.94 2.48
CA GLY A 397 -23.66 34.26 3.08
C GLY A 397 -24.78 35.30 2.77
N ARG A 398 -25.53 35.12 1.66
CA ARG A 398 -26.62 36.01 1.24
C ARG A 398 -27.93 35.76 2.00
N PHE A 399 -28.08 34.63 2.67
CA PHE A 399 -29.30 34.16 3.34
C PHE A 399 -29.13 34.05 4.84
N LYS A 400 -28.41 34.96 5.48
CA LYS A 400 -28.19 34.96 6.93
C LYS A 400 -29.32 35.63 7.69
N GLY A 401 -29.64 35.12 8.88
CA GLY A 401 -30.60 35.69 9.82
C GLY A 401 -31.79 34.73 10.12
N ARG A 402 -32.34 34.84 11.31
CA ARG A 402 -33.44 33.99 11.85
C ARG A 402 -34.64 33.88 10.93
N ALA A 403 -34.98 34.93 10.20
CA ALA A 403 -36.09 34.93 9.26
C ALA A 403 -35.86 33.97 8.07
N PHE A 404 -34.61 33.88 7.60
CA PHE A 404 -34.27 32.93 6.54
C PHE A 404 -34.25 31.47 7.04
N ALA A 405 -33.82 31.22 8.28
CA ALA A 405 -33.88 29.87 8.87
C ALA A 405 -35.33 29.32 8.84
N SER A 406 -36.30 30.14 9.24
CA SER A 406 -37.73 29.75 9.19
C SER A 406 -38.22 29.56 7.73
N GLN A 407 -37.82 30.45 6.81
CA GLN A 407 -38.24 30.36 5.42
C GLN A 407 -37.66 29.10 4.72
N TRP A 408 -36.42 28.77 4.97
CA TRP A 408 -35.81 27.53 4.51
C TRP A 408 -36.51 26.30 5.12
N GLY A 409 -36.92 26.37 6.39
CA GLY A 409 -37.74 25.34 7.03
C GLY A 409 -39.06 25.11 6.29
N THR A 410 -39.74 26.19 5.83
CA THR A 410 -40.97 26.09 5.06
C THR A 410 -40.70 25.51 3.66
N ILE A 411 -39.62 25.93 2.98
CA ILE A 411 -39.23 25.34 1.67
C ILE A 411 -39.01 23.84 1.82
N ARG A 412 -38.32 23.41 2.88
CA ARG A 412 -38.12 22.00 3.19
C ARG A 412 -39.44 21.26 3.40
N SER A 413 -40.37 21.88 4.12
CA SER A 413 -41.69 21.28 4.38
C SER A 413 -42.47 21.09 3.08
N ILE A 414 -42.48 22.09 2.16
CA ILE A 414 -43.09 22.00 0.85
C ILE A 414 -42.45 20.88 0.03
N ALA A 415 -41.12 20.83 -0.02
CA ALA A 415 -40.38 19.81 -0.75
C ALA A 415 -40.62 18.39 -0.22
N ASN A 416 -40.83 18.21 1.08
CA ASN A 416 -41.19 16.91 1.65
C ASN A 416 -42.62 16.47 1.36
N ALA A 417 -43.52 17.42 1.14
CA ALA A 417 -44.93 17.15 0.86
C ALA A 417 -45.25 16.83 -0.62
N HIS A 418 -44.38 17.26 -1.53
CA HIS A 418 -44.56 17.14 -2.97
C HIS A 418 -43.35 16.54 -3.64
N SER A 419 -43.55 15.55 -4.51
CA SER A 419 -42.45 14.85 -5.22
C SER A 419 -42.27 15.31 -6.67
N ASP A 420 -43.26 15.99 -7.24
CA ASP A 420 -43.17 16.46 -8.62
C ASP A 420 -42.44 17.80 -8.73
N GLY A 421 -41.37 17.81 -9.54
CA GLY A 421 -40.54 19.01 -9.75
C GLY A 421 -41.28 20.18 -10.36
N GLN A 422 -42.25 19.95 -11.23
CA GLN A 422 -43.05 21.03 -11.83
C GLN A 422 -44.01 21.64 -10.80
N GLU A 423 -44.65 20.80 -10.00
CA GLU A 423 -45.49 21.23 -8.89
C GLU A 423 -44.69 22.04 -7.87
N LEU A 424 -43.51 21.60 -7.49
CA LEU A 424 -42.60 22.32 -6.61
C LEU A 424 -42.22 23.71 -7.15
N MET A 425 -41.92 23.83 -8.43
CA MET A 425 -41.63 25.14 -9.06
C MET A 425 -42.87 26.05 -9.02
N SER A 426 -44.05 25.53 -9.26
CA SER A 426 -45.30 26.29 -9.16
C SER A 426 -45.60 26.77 -7.75
N LEU A 427 -45.44 25.89 -6.73
CA LEU A 427 -45.69 26.22 -5.31
C LEU A 427 -44.66 27.21 -4.74
N LEU A 428 -43.42 27.17 -5.22
CA LEU A 428 -42.39 28.07 -4.73
C LEU A 428 -42.33 29.42 -5.47
N PHE A 429 -42.54 29.44 -6.80
CA PHE A 429 -42.22 30.61 -7.65
C PHE A 429 -43.35 31.10 -8.54
N ASP A 430 -44.09 30.22 -9.25
CA ASP A 430 -44.88 30.58 -10.41
C ASP A 430 -46.39 30.49 -10.21
N GLY A 431 -46.88 29.88 -9.12
CA GLY A 431 -48.33 29.74 -8.85
C GLY A 431 -48.97 31.00 -8.30
N PRO A 432 -50.33 31.08 -8.35
CA PRO A 432 -51.06 32.27 -7.89
C PRO A 432 -50.93 32.54 -6.36
N LYS A 433 -50.42 31.62 -5.60
CA LYS A 433 -50.11 31.75 -4.16
C LYS A 433 -48.70 31.18 -3.85
N ALA A 434 -47.76 31.35 -4.79
CA ALA A 434 -46.42 30.82 -4.62
C ALA A 434 -45.71 31.43 -3.40
N TYR A 435 -45.09 30.56 -2.59
CA TYR A 435 -44.57 30.89 -1.26
C TYR A 435 -43.56 32.05 -1.26
N LEU A 436 -42.66 32.10 -2.24
CA LEU A 436 -41.57 33.09 -2.28
C LEU A 436 -41.94 34.41 -2.98
N THR A 437 -43.06 34.44 -3.71
CA THR A 437 -43.51 35.62 -4.46
C THR A 437 -44.69 36.33 -3.81
N HIS A 438 -45.25 35.80 -2.72
CA HIS A 438 -46.35 36.34 -1.98
C HIS A 438 -46.07 36.45 -0.47
N GLY A 439 -46.76 37.37 0.19
CA GLY A 439 -46.72 37.52 1.64
C GLY A 439 -45.36 38.07 2.18
N VAL A 440 -45.10 37.73 3.45
CA VAL A 440 -43.92 38.27 4.22
C VAL A 440 -42.56 37.83 3.65
N ALA A 441 -42.53 36.73 2.90
CA ALA A 441 -41.30 36.26 2.29
C ALA A 441 -40.83 37.11 1.11
N LYS A 442 -41.77 37.67 0.33
CA LYS A 442 -41.56 38.36 -0.95
C LYS A 442 -40.47 39.43 -0.86
N GLU A 443 -40.58 40.40 0.03
CA GLU A 443 -39.64 41.54 0.13
C GLU A 443 -38.23 41.08 0.36
N LYS A 444 -38.01 40.14 1.27
CA LYS A 444 -36.69 39.64 1.61
C LYS A 444 -36.03 38.79 0.51
N TRP A 445 -36.83 38.07 -0.27
CA TRP A 445 -36.34 37.29 -1.39
C TRP A 445 -36.07 38.09 -2.65
N GLU A 446 -36.87 39.15 -2.91
CA GLU A 446 -36.63 40.06 -4.01
C GLU A 446 -35.37 40.95 -3.78
N GLU A 447 -35.05 41.23 -2.53
CA GLU A 447 -33.86 41.99 -2.16
C GLU A 447 -32.56 41.28 -2.62
N ARG A 448 -31.63 42.05 -3.22
CA ARG A 448 -30.34 41.56 -3.71
C ARG A 448 -30.42 40.41 -4.72
N GLY A 449 -31.55 40.26 -5.42
CA GLY A 449 -31.73 39.26 -6.46
C GLY A 449 -31.71 37.80 -5.96
N ARG A 450 -32.04 37.57 -4.68
CA ARG A 450 -32.05 36.23 -4.07
C ARG A 450 -33.08 35.31 -4.73
N LEU A 451 -34.28 35.84 -5.06
CA LEU A 451 -35.34 35.09 -5.69
C LEU A 451 -34.94 34.53 -7.07
N SER A 452 -34.42 35.43 -7.93
CA SER A 452 -33.97 35.04 -9.27
C SER A 452 -32.81 34.06 -9.24
N LEU A 453 -31.85 34.24 -8.29
CA LEU A 453 -30.73 33.33 -8.08
C LEU A 453 -31.21 31.94 -7.71
N PHE A 454 -32.11 31.83 -6.73
CA PHE A 454 -32.63 30.54 -6.26
C PHE A 454 -33.53 29.88 -7.30
N LYS A 455 -34.36 30.66 -8.00
CA LYS A 455 -35.20 30.16 -9.09
C LYS A 455 -34.37 29.57 -10.24
N ASN A 456 -33.30 30.25 -10.65
CA ASN A 456 -32.40 29.74 -11.68
C ASN A 456 -31.70 28.46 -11.22
N PHE A 457 -31.19 28.43 -10.00
CA PHE A 457 -30.61 27.21 -9.43
C PHE A 457 -31.58 26.03 -9.48
N CYS A 458 -32.86 26.23 -9.11
CA CYS A 458 -33.87 25.17 -9.18
C CYS A 458 -34.16 24.73 -10.61
N ARG A 459 -34.13 25.63 -11.59
CA ARG A 459 -34.36 25.31 -13.02
C ARG A 459 -33.22 24.50 -13.63
N ASP A 460 -32.00 24.70 -13.11
CA ASP A 460 -30.82 23.98 -13.57
C ASP A 460 -30.80 22.50 -13.07
N GLN A 461 -31.67 22.14 -12.12
CA GLN A 461 -31.79 20.79 -11.61
C GLN A 461 -32.73 19.93 -12.45
N SER A 462 -32.49 18.61 -12.48
CA SER A 462 -33.45 17.68 -13.12
C SER A 462 -34.78 17.66 -12.34
N ALA A 463 -35.90 17.48 -13.04
CA ALA A 463 -37.20 17.38 -12.38
C ALA A 463 -37.26 16.23 -11.35
N GLU A 464 -36.52 15.15 -11.62
CA GLU A 464 -36.47 13.97 -10.75
C GLU A 464 -35.62 14.19 -9.47
N ASP A 465 -34.59 15.06 -9.51
CA ASP A 465 -33.70 15.31 -8.39
C ASP A 465 -34.12 16.55 -7.58
N LEU A 466 -34.94 17.44 -8.16
CA LEU A 466 -35.27 18.74 -7.57
C LEU A 466 -35.82 18.60 -6.14
N GLN A 467 -36.65 17.61 -5.88
CA GLN A 467 -37.18 17.37 -4.53
C GLN A 467 -36.08 17.08 -3.54
N LEU A 468 -35.18 16.16 -3.83
CA LEU A 468 -34.09 15.74 -2.96
C LEU A 468 -33.11 16.89 -2.74
N VAL A 469 -32.75 17.59 -3.83
CA VAL A 469 -31.88 18.78 -3.77
C VAL A 469 -32.49 19.85 -2.86
N LEU A 470 -33.80 20.14 -2.98
CA LEU A 470 -34.47 21.14 -2.16
C LEU A 470 -34.53 20.75 -0.68
N VAL A 471 -34.78 19.48 -0.36
CA VAL A 471 -34.83 18.99 1.03
C VAL A 471 -33.46 19.14 1.69
N ASP A 472 -32.40 18.72 1.02
CA ASP A 472 -31.03 18.80 1.55
C ASP A 472 -30.54 20.24 1.61
N LEU A 473 -30.72 21.03 0.52
CA LEU A 473 -30.34 22.42 0.48
C LEU A 473 -31.04 23.25 1.56
N ALA A 474 -32.33 23.08 1.69
CA ALA A 474 -33.09 23.83 2.71
C ALA A 474 -32.67 23.47 4.13
N SER A 475 -32.26 22.22 4.35
CA SER A 475 -31.72 21.79 5.65
C SER A 475 -30.39 22.44 5.96
N GLU A 476 -29.46 22.47 5.02
CA GLU A 476 -28.15 23.08 5.21
C GLU A 476 -28.22 24.62 5.25
N MET A 477 -29.07 25.24 4.44
CA MET A 477 -29.28 26.69 4.45
C MET A 477 -29.95 27.17 5.74
N ALA A 478 -30.87 26.40 6.31
CA ALA A 478 -31.47 26.72 7.62
C ALA A 478 -30.43 26.72 8.74
N LYS A 479 -29.52 25.73 8.78
CA LYS A 479 -28.38 25.67 9.72
C LYS A 479 -27.41 26.85 9.53
N ASN A 480 -27.10 27.20 8.28
CA ASN A 480 -26.20 28.32 7.96
C ASN A 480 -26.80 29.69 8.31
N ALA A 481 -28.12 29.85 8.16
CA ALA A 481 -28.82 31.08 8.49
C ALA A 481 -28.80 31.36 10.02
N ASP A 482 -28.82 30.33 10.83
CA ASP A 482 -28.85 30.44 12.32
C ASP A 482 -27.49 30.73 12.92
N LYS A 483 -26.38 30.33 12.27
CA LYS A 483 -25.00 30.62 12.72
C LYS A 483 -24.60 32.11 12.66
N GLY A 484 -25.46 32.99 12.20
CA GLY A 484 -25.23 34.44 12.12
C GLY A 484 -25.61 35.24 13.38
N GLY A 485 -26.00 34.60 14.47
CA GLY A 485 -26.55 35.25 15.69
C GLY A 485 -25.66 35.23 16.95
N SER A 486 -24.44 34.70 16.92
CA SER A 486 -23.51 34.80 18.07
C SER A 486 -22.31 35.67 17.69
N ASN A 487 -22.15 36.75 18.45
CA ASN A 487 -21.10 37.76 18.32
C ASN A 487 -19.67 37.27 18.42
N ASN A 488 -18.81 37.94 17.62
CA ASN A 488 -17.41 38.33 17.93
C ASN A 488 -16.66 37.47 18.95
N SER A 489 -16.05 36.38 18.48
CA SER A 489 -14.81 35.82 19.05
C SER A 489 -14.32 34.58 18.30
N ASP A 490 -14.38 34.49 16.98
CA ASP A 490 -13.75 33.38 16.25
C ASP A 490 -13.35 33.76 14.81
N GLU A 491 -12.73 34.93 14.64
CA GLU A 491 -11.96 35.28 13.41
C GLU A 491 -10.55 34.63 13.38
N ALA A 492 -10.26 33.69 14.30
CA ALA A 492 -8.90 33.13 14.44
C ALA A 492 -8.75 31.63 14.04
N ILE A 493 -9.78 30.98 13.50
CA ILE A 493 -9.69 29.52 13.19
C ILE A 493 -9.77 29.21 11.68
N CYS A 494 -9.99 30.18 10.78
CA CYS A 494 -9.99 29.92 9.33
C CYS A 494 -8.65 30.14 8.63
N ALA A 495 -7.54 30.27 9.33
CA ALA A 495 -6.22 30.49 8.76
C ALA A 495 -5.24 29.30 8.88
N VAL A 496 -5.72 28.09 9.21
CA VAL A 496 -4.84 26.93 9.46
C VAL A 496 -5.08 25.75 8.49
N SER A 497 -5.90 25.89 7.46
CA SER A 497 -6.12 24.78 6.49
C SER A 497 -5.37 24.89 5.16
N GLU A 498 -4.45 25.86 4.97
CA GLU A 498 -3.70 26.00 3.72
C GLU A 498 -2.19 25.72 3.81
N VAL A 499 -1.67 25.14 4.89
CA VAL A 499 -0.20 24.96 5.05
C VAL A 499 0.23 23.49 5.25
N TYR A 500 -0.57 22.51 4.89
CA TYR A 500 -0.11 21.11 4.94
C TYR A 500 -0.38 20.34 3.62
N PHE A 501 -0.03 20.94 2.49
CA PHE A 501 0.22 20.21 1.24
C PHE A 501 1.49 20.76 0.60
N CYS A 502 2.64 20.46 1.18
CA CYS A 502 3.96 20.41 0.53
C CYS A 502 5.04 20.16 1.60
N LYS A 503 5.30 18.92 1.90
CA LYS A 503 6.66 18.44 2.19
C LYS A 503 6.70 16.91 2.20
#